data_6a70c7366f22291c6a18da76630fb84e
#
_entry.id   6a70c7366f22291c6a18da76630fb84e
#
_cell.length_a   1.000
_cell.length_b   1.000
_cell.length_c   1.000
_cell.angle_alpha   90.00
_cell.angle_beta   90.00
_cell.angle_gamma   90.00
#
_symmetry.space_group_name_H-M   'P 1'
#
loop_
_entity.id
_entity.type
_entity.pdbx_description
1 polymer ?
#
loop_
_entity_poly.entity_id
_entity_poly.type
_entity_poly.pdbx_seq_one_letter_code
_entity_poly.pdbx_strand_id
1 'polypeptide(L)'
;MKTQIHKLLLLFSLIFIIFSNVFAADYPYVKKKAAILKVGTVEEKVAAVQELGRLSSNANFVIPELIYSLRNDTSHDLKMEIIRALERIGGQANATVPALIEALGDDDWQIRWAAAGALTSFGKKSAMAVPELITLLRDSNDYVKNAAIATLGKMGPISVAAMMDELYKPLDYADDQLYVQILCTRALGALGSKAMIAVPLLVENSRHDNVIIRLESVIALRQIGGDDAMPGEIGWLAEPDEMIWPKGSRNEGNFLMFAEAKQMVIYTIVNTLLFSISDPDPKVSYSAIKGLANFGNKALPVKDQLVNYMNRGTPIMRRVAIDVLSNIGDEADDVIPDFVTALSDFDVNVQWAAIQALRLKGKKAVPELIYMLEYDDDSLTANILKTFSEIGNEAKGAIKILLVMLQHDNSSYRALAAEALGEIGEPSLLVINSLNIMKKDNDNNVVRSAEWSLKELNRIFEEKEKNS
;
A
#
# COMPACT_ATOMS: atom_id res chain seq x y z
N MET A 1 15.56 31.48 -43.11
CA MET A 1 15.77 31.62 -41.68
C MET A 1 15.20 32.92 -41.13
N LYS A 2 15.54 34.11 -41.65
CA LYS A 2 15.01 35.39 -41.16
C LYS A 2 13.48 35.52 -41.20
N THR A 3 12.81 34.98 -42.23
CA THR A 3 11.34 35.04 -42.38
C THR A 3 10.58 34.13 -41.43
N GLN A 4 11.16 33.01 -41.00
CA GLN A 4 10.57 32.12 -40.01
C GLN A 4 10.69 32.70 -38.59
N ILE A 5 11.81 33.34 -38.27
CA ILE A 5 12.00 34.03 -36.99
C ILE A 5 11.01 35.18 -36.84
N HIS A 6 10.77 35.93 -37.92
CA HIS A 6 9.80 37.04 -37.91
C HIS A 6 8.35 36.55 -37.71
N LYS A 7 7.98 35.41 -38.31
CA LYS A 7 6.65 34.78 -38.07
C LYS A 7 6.51 34.26 -36.66
N LEU A 8 7.60 33.70 -36.08
CA LEU A 8 7.58 33.23 -34.69
C LEU A 8 7.44 34.38 -33.69
N LEU A 9 8.16 35.49 -33.93
CA LEU A 9 8.06 36.70 -33.12
C LEU A 9 6.68 37.37 -33.19
N LEU A 10 6.07 37.39 -34.41
CA LEU A 10 4.68 37.86 -34.60
C LEU A 10 3.67 36.94 -33.90
N LEU A 11 3.88 35.62 -33.93
CA LEU A 11 3.02 34.67 -33.20
C LEU A 11 3.16 34.83 -31.68
N PHE A 12 4.38 35.02 -31.17
CA PHE A 12 4.63 35.30 -29.75
C PHE A 12 4.03 36.65 -29.34
N SER A 13 4.15 37.69 -30.15
CA SER A 13 3.53 38.99 -29.84
C SER A 13 2.00 38.90 -29.88
N LEU A 14 1.42 38.12 -30.82
CA LEU A 14 -0.03 37.92 -30.90
C LEU A 14 -0.55 37.12 -29.73
N ILE A 15 0.14 36.05 -29.33
CA ILE A 15 -0.13 35.26 -28.13
C ILE A 15 -0.01 36.12 -26.87
N PHE A 16 1.03 36.94 -26.78
CA PHE A 16 1.20 37.88 -25.64
C PHE A 16 0.10 38.94 -25.59
N ILE A 17 -0.34 39.47 -26.74
CA ILE A 17 -1.48 40.42 -26.84
C ILE A 17 -2.79 39.75 -26.48
N ILE A 18 -3.01 38.49 -26.92
CA ILE A 18 -4.21 37.73 -26.55
C ILE A 18 -4.21 37.41 -25.05
N PHE A 19 -3.08 36.97 -24.48
CA PHE A 19 -2.94 36.74 -23.06
C PHE A 19 -3.11 38.03 -22.25
N SER A 20 -2.49 39.15 -22.65
CA SER A 20 -2.65 40.43 -21.96
C SER A 20 -4.07 40.99 -22.04
N ASN A 21 -4.81 40.77 -23.14
CA ASN A 21 -6.20 41.18 -23.26
C ASN A 21 -7.17 40.31 -22.46
N VAL A 22 -6.93 39.01 -22.35
CA VAL A 22 -7.69 38.11 -21.46
C VAL A 22 -7.48 38.48 -19.99
N PHE A 23 -6.23 38.74 -19.59
CA PHE A 23 -5.93 39.24 -18.24
C PHE A 23 -6.47 40.64 -17.95
N ALA A 24 -6.50 41.53 -18.96
CA ALA A 24 -7.05 42.89 -18.82
C ALA A 24 -8.58 42.91 -18.73
N ALA A 25 -9.29 41.93 -19.33
CA ALA A 25 -10.75 41.86 -19.30
C ALA A 25 -11.30 41.42 -17.92
N ASP A 26 -10.61 40.54 -17.21
CA ASP A 26 -11.01 40.02 -15.92
C ASP A 26 -10.70 41.00 -14.75
N TYR A 27 -9.68 41.84 -14.91
CA TYR A 27 -9.22 42.75 -13.82
C TYR A 27 -10.27 43.71 -13.29
N PRO A 28 -11.02 44.46 -14.14
CA PRO A 28 -12.09 45.35 -13.67
C PRO A 28 -13.23 44.59 -12.99
N TYR A 29 -13.58 43.41 -13.51
CA TYR A 29 -14.62 42.57 -12.96
C TYR A 29 -14.25 42.06 -11.56
N VAL A 30 -13.04 41.47 -11.42
CA VAL A 30 -12.52 40.97 -10.14
C VAL A 30 -12.42 42.11 -9.11
N LYS A 31 -11.94 43.30 -9.50
CA LYS A 31 -11.87 44.47 -8.62
C LYS A 31 -13.24 44.92 -8.14
N LYS A 32 -14.26 44.89 -9.03
CA LYS A 32 -15.63 45.18 -8.67
C LYS A 32 -16.18 44.20 -7.65
N LYS A 33 -15.92 42.89 -7.82
CA LYS A 33 -16.33 41.86 -6.86
C LYS A 33 -15.58 41.98 -5.53
N ALA A 34 -14.28 42.28 -5.53
CA ALA A 34 -13.52 42.54 -4.31
C ALA A 34 -14.06 43.78 -3.52
N ALA A 35 -14.56 44.79 -4.19
CA ALA A 35 -15.17 45.96 -3.53
C ALA A 35 -16.41 45.59 -2.71
N ILE A 36 -17.17 44.59 -3.12
CA ILE A 36 -18.38 44.10 -2.39
C ILE A 36 -17.97 43.57 -1.00
N LEU A 37 -16.78 43.01 -0.83
CA LEU A 37 -16.30 42.48 0.47
C LEU A 37 -16.23 43.59 1.55
N LYS A 38 -16.13 44.85 1.16
CA LYS A 38 -16.03 45.99 2.09
C LYS A 38 -17.37 46.52 2.54
N VAL A 39 -18.38 46.50 1.67
CA VAL A 39 -19.64 47.28 1.87
C VAL A 39 -20.92 46.47 1.63
N GLY A 40 -20.81 45.24 1.08
CA GLY A 40 -21.98 44.41 0.76
C GLY A 40 -22.62 43.75 1.99
N THR A 41 -23.86 43.28 1.83
CA THR A 41 -24.50 42.37 2.80
C THR A 41 -23.78 41.05 2.84
N VAL A 42 -24.06 40.19 3.84
CA VAL A 42 -23.40 38.86 3.96
C VAL A 42 -23.68 38.05 2.69
N GLU A 43 -24.90 38.04 2.18
CA GLU A 43 -25.29 37.29 0.98
C GLU A 43 -24.54 37.79 -0.27
N GLU A 44 -24.42 39.13 -0.42
CA GLU A 44 -23.66 39.72 -1.51
C GLU A 44 -22.16 39.39 -1.45
N LYS A 45 -21.59 39.43 -0.24
CA LYS A 45 -20.17 39.05 0.01
C LYS A 45 -19.95 37.57 -0.33
N VAL A 46 -20.82 36.67 0.14
CA VAL A 46 -20.73 35.22 -0.14
C VAL A 46 -20.78 34.99 -1.65
N ALA A 47 -21.75 35.59 -2.36
CA ALA A 47 -21.85 35.47 -3.82
C ALA A 47 -20.58 36.00 -4.53
N ALA A 48 -20.05 37.13 -4.09
CA ALA A 48 -18.83 37.70 -4.66
C ALA A 48 -17.62 36.78 -4.44
N VAL A 49 -17.46 36.19 -3.24
CA VAL A 49 -16.39 35.27 -2.90
C VAL A 49 -16.44 33.97 -3.73
N GLN A 50 -17.64 33.43 -3.94
CA GLN A 50 -17.87 32.26 -4.78
C GLN A 50 -17.40 32.50 -6.22
N GLU A 51 -17.75 33.65 -6.78
CA GLU A 51 -17.30 34.02 -8.13
C GLU A 51 -15.79 34.24 -8.20
N LEU A 52 -15.21 34.93 -7.21
CA LEU A 52 -13.75 35.11 -7.13
C LEU A 52 -13.01 33.76 -7.03
N GLY A 53 -13.51 32.82 -6.24
CA GLY A 53 -12.96 31.46 -6.14
C GLY A 53 -13.02 30.66 -7.44
N ARG A 54 -14.04 30.89 -8.29
CA ARG A 54 -14.16 30.24 -9.61
C ARG A 54 -13.11 30.73 -10.62
N LEU A 55 -12.61 31.94 -10.43
CA LEU A 55 -11.56 32.50 -11.29
C LEU A 55 -10.16 31.95 -10.99
N SER A 56 -10.02 31.15 -9.94
CA SER A 56 -8.77 30.50 -9.54
C SER A 56 -7.59 31.48 -9.53
N SER A 57 -6.45 31.15 -10.11
CA SER A 57 -5.24 32.00 -10.11
C SER A 57 -5.44 33.41 -10.70
N ASN A 58 -6.47 33.64 -11.54
CA ASN A 58 -6.76 34.96 -12.09
C ASN A 58 -7.22 35.96 -11.01
N ALA A 59 -7.66 35.45 -9.85
CA ALA A 59 -8.07 36.26 -8.71
C ALA A 59 -6.95 36.44 -7.64
N ASN A 60 -5.70 36.11 -7.93
CA ASN A 60 -4.59 36.17 -6.96
C ASN A 60 -4.41 37.53 -6.27
N PHE A 61 -4.71 38.63 -6.95
CA PHE A 61 -4.52 39.98 -6.42
C PHE A 61 -5.57 40.39 -5.37
N VAL A 62 -6.68 39.63 -5.20
CA VAL A 62 -7.70 39.89 -4.16
C VAL A 62 -7.48 39.08 -2.89
N ILE A 63 -6.44 38.25 -2.83
CA ILE A 63 -6.11 37.48 -1.63
C ILE A 63 -6.01 38.38 -0.37
N PRO A 64 -5.37 39.57 -0.39
CA PRO A 64 -5.33 40.44 0.78
C PRO A 64 -6.72 40.86 1.27
N GLU A 65 -7.66 41.17 0.38
CA GLU A 65 -9.02 41.52 0.73
C GLU A 65 -9.81 40.33 1.29
N LEU A 66 -9.61 39.13 0.73
CA LEU A 66 -10.21 37.90 1.25
C LEU A 66 -9.69 37.61 2.67
N ILE A 67 -8.37 37.72 2.89
CA ILE A 67 -7.75 37.53 4.22
C ILE A 67 -8.27 38.56 5.21
N TYR A 68 -8.38 39.83 4.81
CA TYR A 68 -8.96 40.88 5.66
C TYR A 68 -10.38 40.54 6.08
N SER A 69 -11.22 40.08 5.14
CA SER A 69 -12.60 39.66 5.43
C SER A 69 -12.66 38.42 6.30
N LEU A 70 -11.79 37.44 6.10
CA LEU A 70 -11.71 36.23 6.94
C LEU A 70 -11.46 36.57 8.42
N ARG A 71 -10.58 37.55 8.67
CA ARG A 71 -10.19 37.97 10.03
C ARG A 71 -11.24 38.82 10.73
N ASN A 72 -12.01 39.64 9.98
CA ASN A 72 -12.85 40.68 10.56
C ASN A 72 -14.35 40.41 10.45
N ASP A 73 -14.75 39.43 9.67
CA ASP A 73 -16.15 39.06 9.54
C ASP A 73 -16.52 37.95 10.52
N THR A 74 -17.74 38.01 11.06
CA THR A 74 -18.27 37.04 12.03
C THR A 74 -19.19 36.01 11.40
N SER A 75 -19.55 36.18 10.12
CA SER A 75 -20.45 35.29 9.42
C SER A 75 -19.79 33.94 9.13
N HIS A 76 -20.37 32.86 9.64
CA HIS A 76 -19.96 31.50 9.37
C HIS A 76 -19.88 31.23 7.86
N ASP A 77 -20.96 31.48 7.13
CA ASP A 77 -21.05 31.16 5.70
C ASP A 77 -20.00 31.93 4.88
N LEU A 78 -19.77 33.20 5.24
CA LEU A 78 -18.76 33.99 4.58
C LEU A 78 -17.33 33.48 4.85
N LYS A 79 -16.98 33.17 6.10
CA LYS A 79 -15.68 32.58 6.45
C LYS A 79 -15.44 31.27 5.70
N MET A 80 -16.44 30.38 5.66
CA MET A 80 -16.36 29.10 4.93
C MET A 80 -16.10 29.31 3.44
N GLU A 81 -16.83 30.22 2.79
CA GLU A 81 -16.63 30.48 1.37
C GLU A 81 -15.28 31.18 1.09
N ILE A 82 -14.80 32.05 1.99
CA ILE A 82 -13.47 32.67 1.84
C ILE A 82 -12.37 31.59 1.91
N ILE A 83 -12.43 30.66 2.86
CA ILE A 83 -11.44 29.57 2.97
C ILE A 83 -11.44 28.72 1.69
N ARG A 84 -12.64 28.36 1.17
CA ARG A 84 -12.76 27.63 -0.10
C ARG A 84 -12.24 28.43 -1.30
N ALA A 85 -12.45 29.73 -1.31
CA ALA A 85 -11.93 30.60 -2.37
C ALA A 85 -10.39 30.70 -2.30
N LEU A 86 -9.82 30.87 -1.13
CA LEU A 86 -8.36 30.90 -0.91
C LEU A 86 -7.72 29.58 -1.35
N GLU A 87 -8.33 28.44 -1.05
CA GLU A 87 -7.89 27.12 -1.50
C GLU A 87 -7.89 27.01 -3.03
N ARG A 88 -9.01 27.39 -3.69
CA ARG A 88 -9.16 27.32 -5.17
C ARG A 88 -8.24 28.29 -5.90
N ILE A 89 -8.03 29.48 -5.35
CA ILE A 89 -7.09 30.47 -5.91
C ILE A 89 -5.67 29.96 -5.80
N GLY A 90 -5.30 29.30 -4.68
CA GLY A 90 -4.03 28.57 -4.50
C GLY A 90 -2.78 29.44 -4.53
N GLY A 91 -2.91 30.76 -4.63
CA GLY A 91 -1.81 31.71 -4.78
C GLY A 91 -1.30 32.30 -3.47
N GLN A 92 -0.22 33.08 -3.57
CA GLN A 92 0.37 33.86 -2.47
C GLN A 92 0.47 33.09 -1.15
N ALA A 93 1.08 31.88 -1.18
CA ALA A 93 1.16 31.01 0.00
C ALA A 93 1.71 31.73 1.24
N ASN A 94 2.66 32.66 1.07
CA ASN A 94 3.23 33.44 2.16
C ASN A 94 2.21 34.32 2.91
N ALA A 95 1.11 34.70 2.28
CA ALA A 95 0.02 35.46 2.90
C ALA A 95 -1.15 34.54 3.30
N THR A 96 -1.51 33.58 2.43
CA THR A 96 -2.65 32.70 2.60
C THR A 96 -2.45 31.69 3.73
N VAL A 97 -1.27 31.06 3.81
CA VAL A 97 -0.99 30.03 4.83
C VAL A 97 -1.08 30.61 6.25
N PRO A 98 -0.46 31.76 6.61
CA PRO A 98 -0.63 32.35 7.93
C PRO A 98 -2.09 32.66 8.28
N ALA A 99 -2.88 33.13 7.33
CA ALA A 99 -4.31 33.43 7.56
C ALA A 99 -5.13 32.13 7.79
N LEU A 100 -4.82 31.04 7.10
CA LEU A 100 -5.42 29.76 7.35
C LEU A 100 -4.99 29.15 8.69
N ILE A 101 -3.74 29.38 9.11
CA ILE A 101 -3.25 29.00 10.45
C ILE A 101 -4.05 29.73 11.54
N GLU A 102 -4.28 31.03 11.39
CA GLU A 102 -5.13 31.77 12.33
C GLU A 102 -6.54 31.18 12.39
N ALA A 103 -7.11 30.76 11.26
CA ALA A 103 -8.43 30.13 11.19
C ALA A 103 -8.49 28.72 11.81
N LEU A 104 -7.33 28.05 12.06
CA LEU A 104 -7.29 26.81 12.85
C LEU A 104 -7.67 27.02 14.31
N GLY A 105 -7.60 28.27 14.82
CA GLY A 105 -8.03 28.63 16.17
C GLY A 105 -9.43 29.22 16.26
N ASP A 106 -10.26 29.15 15.20
CA ASP A 106 -11.62 29.69 15.22
C ASP A 106 -12.53 28.93 16.22
N ASP A 107 -13.44 29.64 16.87
CA ASP A 107 -14.41 29.03 17.82
C ASP A 107 -15.29 27.98 17.13
N ASP A 108 -15.61 28.19 15.85
CA ASP A 108 -16.41 27.26 15.05
C ASP A 108 -15.56 26.12 14.50
N TRP A 109 -15.89 24.91 14.90
CA TRP A 109 -15.18 23.70 14.45
C TRP A 109 -15.21 23.51 12.92
N GLN A 110 -16.27 23.98 12.22
CA GLN A 110 -16.37 23.86 10.76
C GLN A 110 -15.35 24.78 10.06
N ILE A 111 -15.07 25.94 10.64
CA ILE A 111 -14.02 26.84 10.16
C ILE A 111 -12.64 26.21 10.39
N ARG A 112 -12.38 25.65 11.59
CA ARG A 112 -11.14 24.95 11.89
C ARG A 112 -10.91 23.76 10.93
N TRP A 113 -11.97 22.99 10.70
CA TRP A 113 -11.95 21.85 9.77
C TRP A 113 -11.64 22.29 8.33
N ALA A 114 -12.32 23.31 7.83
CA ALA A 114 -12.12 23.85 6.48
C ALA A 114 -10.72 24.44 6.31
N ALA A 115 -10.19 25.15 7.32
CA ALA A 115 -8.85 25.72 7.31
C ALA A 115 -7.77 24.62 7.25
N ALA A 116 -7.92 23.56 8.06
CA ALA A 116 -7.03 22.41 8.01
C ALA A 116 -7.06 21.73 6.62
N GLY A 117 -8.26 21.54 6.04
CA GLY A 117 -8.42 21.00 4.70
C GLY A 117 -7.75 21.87 3.63
N ALA A 118 -7.95 23.19 3.68
CA ALA A 118 -7.37 24.13 2.72
C ALA A 118 -5.82 24.11 2.77
N LEU A 119 -5.22 23.98 3.96
CA LEU A 119 -3.75 23.87 4.12
C LEU A 119 -3.16 22.65 3.40
N THR A 120 -3.96 21.60 3.22
CA THR A 120 -3.54 20.39 2.48
C THR A 120 -3.16 20.73 1.03
N SER A 121 -3.89 21.64 0.39
CA SER A 121 -3.67 22.04 -1.00
C SER A 121 -2.35 22.80 -1.20
N PHE A 122 -1.79 23.36 -0.13
CA PHE A 122 -0.49 24.07 -0.16
C PHE A 122 0.71 23.12 0.05
N GLY A 123 0.46 21.88 0.51
CA GLY A 123 1.49 20.85 0.69
C GLY A 123 2.69 21.36 1.51
N LYS A 124 3.92 21.18 1.01
CA LYS A 124 5.15 21.63 1.69
C LYS A 124 5.18 23.14 2.02
N LYS A 125 4.44 23.98 1.29
CA LYS A 125 4.39 25.43 1.54
C LYS A 125 3.62 25.78 2.83
N SER A 126 2.82 24.87 3.35
CA SER A 126 2.11 25.02 4.63
C SER A 126 2.86 24.44 5.84
N ALA A 127 4.15 24.13 5.70
CA ALA A 127 5.00 23.55 6.75
C ALA A 127 4.94 24.28 8.10
N MET A 128 4.79 25.61 8.05
CA MET A 128 4.67 26.45 9.26
C MET A 128 3.38 26.19 10.04
N ALA A 129 2.39 25.45 9.47
CA ALA A 129 1.16 25.06 10.15
C ALA A 129 1.31 23.79 11.00
N VAL A 130 2.45 23.09 10.94
CA VAL A 130 2.67 21.81 11.64
C VAL A 130 2.40 21.92 13.14
N PRO A 131 2.90 22.92 13.90
CA PRO A 131 2.63 23.02 15.34
C PRO A 131 1.15 23.13 15.66
N GLU A 132 0.41 23.99 14.93
CA GLU A 132 -1.02 24.21 15.15
C GLU A 132 -1.85 22.97 14.73
N LEU A 133 -1.45 22.29 13.67
CA LEU A 133 -2.08 21.02 13.26
C LEU A 133 -1.88 19.91 14.30
N ILE A 134 -0.71 19.85 14.94
CA ILE A 134 -0.46 18.94 16.09
C ILE A 134 -1.38 19.31 17.26
N THR A 135 -1.56 20.61 17.53
CA THR A 135 -2.51 21.05 18.56
C THR A 135 -3.94 20.64 18.26
N LEU A 136 -4.37 20.68 17.00
CA LEU A 136 -5.70 20.22 16.57
C LEU A 136 -5.93 18.72 16.71
N LEU A 137 -4.91 17.90 16.98
CA LEU A 137 -5.11 16.50 17.35
C LEU A 137 -5.80 16.34 18.70
N ARG A 138 -5.87 17.43 19.50
CA ARG A 138 -6.61 17.53 20.77
C ARG A 138 -7.96 18.25 20.63
N ASP A 139 -8.39 18.57 19.41
CA ASP A 139 -9.66 19.25 19.18
C ASP A 139 -10.84 18.43 19.72
N SER A 140 -11.87 19.11 20.24
CA SER A 140 -13.08 18.44 20.74
C SER A 140 -13.88 17.74 19.63
N ASN A 141 -13.67 18.13 18.36
CA ASN A 141 -14.40 17.62 17.21
C ASN A 141 -13.54 16.64 16.38
N ASP A 142 -14.04 15.43 16.17
CA ASP A 142 -13.30 14.37 15.45
C ASP A 142 -13.09 14.69 13.95
N TYR A 143 -13.96 15.47 13.32
CA TYR A 143 -13.74 15.92 11.94
C TYR A 143 -12.52 16.82 11.83
N VAL A 144 -12.29 17.68 12.82
CA VAL A 144 -11.12 18.58 12.89
C VAL A 144 -9.84 17.75 13.10
N LYS A 145 -9.86 16.79 14.04
CA LYS A 145 -8.73 15.87 14.27
C LYS A 145 -8.35 15.11 13.00
N ASN A 146 -9.36 14.54 12.31
CA ASN A 146 -9.13 13.80 11.07
C ASN A 146 -8.60 14.68 9.94
N ALA A 147 -9.06 15.93 9.82
CA ALA A 147 -8.52 16.87 8.86
C ALA A 147 -7.05 17.21 9.17
N ALA A 148 -6.70 17.41 10.44
CA ALA A 148 -5.32 17.65 10.87
C ALA A 148 -4.40 16.47 10.51
N ILE A 149 -4.83 15.21 10.78
CA ILE A 149 -4.08 14.00 10.41
C ILE A 149 -3.84 13.96 8.89
N ALA A 150 -4.91 14.13 8.10
CA ALA A 150 -4.83 14.09 6.65
C ALA A 150 -3.87 15.17 6.11
N THR A 151 -3.89 16.36 6.71
CA THR A 151 -3.03 17.49 6.33
C THR A 151 -1.58 17.22 6.68
N LEU A 152 -1.30 16.76 7.91
CA LEU A 152 0.05 16.35 8.34
C LEU A 152 0.60 15.24 7.43
N GLY A 153 -0.22 14.25 7.07
CA GLY A 153 0.14 13.20 6.12
C GLY A 153 0.47 13.71 4.71
N LYS A 154 -0.12 14.81 4.26
CA LYS A 154 0.15 15.41 2.93
C LYS A 154 1.37 16.35 2.92
N MET A 155 1.79 16.86 4.08
CA MET A 155 2.97 17.73 4.20
C MET A 155 4.28 16.96 4.01
N GLY A 156 4.24 15.63 4.10
CA GLY A 156 5.41 14.78 3.89
C GLY A 156 6.40 14.81 5.06
N PRO A 157 7.71 14.63 4.82
CA PRO A 157 8.72 14.45 5.88
C PRO A 157 8.78 15.56 6.92
N ILE A 158 8.33 16.76 6.56
CA ILE A 158 8.41 17.95 7.42
C ILE A 158 7.55 17.81 8.68
N SER A 159 6.46 17.02 8.63
CA SER A 159 5.59 16.75 9.77
C SER A 159 6.06 15.57 10.62
N VAL A 160 6.98 14.73 10.10
CA VAL A 160 7.40 13.49 10.76
C VAL A 160 8.06 13.75 12.11
N ALA A 161 9.00 14.70 12.16
CA ALA A 161 9.71 15.04 13.40
C ALA A 161 8.75 15.50 14.50
N ALA A 162 7.81 16.40 14.18
CA ALA A 162 6.83 16.89 15.15
C ALA A 162 5.88 15.79 15.65
N MET A 163 5.49 14.86 14.78
CA MET A 163 4.69 13.70 15.18
C MET A 163 5.49 12.72 16.05
N MET A 164 6.79 12.51 15.76
CA MET A 164 7.67 11.70 16.60
C MET A 164 7.85 12.33 17.99
N ASP A 165 7.96 13.64 18.08
CA ASP A 165 8.06 14.36 19.37
C ASP A 165 6.82 14.10 20.23
N GLU A 166 5.63 14.01 19.65
CA GLU A 166 4.42 13.63 20.40
C GLU A 166 4.47 12.19 20.91
N LEU A 167 5.08 11.27 20.16
CA LEU A 167 5.20 9.86 20.57
C LEU A 167 6.20 9.66 21.73
N TYR A 168 7.16 10.55 21.93
CA TYR A 168 8.10 10.53 23.04
C TYR A 168 7.52 11.10 24.36
N LYS A 169 6.39 11.82 24.29
CA LYS A 169 5.78 12.37 25.51
C LYS A 169 5.21 11.25 26.39
N PRO A 170 5.35 11.36 27.72
CA PRO A 170 4.75 10.41 28.65
C PRO A 170 3.24 10.33 28.43
N LEU A 171 2.67 9.14 28.61
CA LEU A 171 1.23 8.97 28.60
C LEU A 171 0.64 9.63 29.85
N ASP A 172 -0.01 10.77 29.65
CA ASP A 172 -0.88 11.36 30.66
C ASP A 172 -2.34 11.07 30.25
N TYR A 173 -2.99 10.19 30.99
CA TYR A 173 -4.40 9.82 30.75
C TYR A 173 -5.37 10.97 31.04
N ALA A 174 -4.92 12.02 31.73
CA ALA A 174 -5.72 13.22 32.00
C ALA A 174 -5.74 14.20 30.81
N ASP A 175 -4.80 14.10 29.90
CA ASP A 175 -4.54 15.10 28.85
C ASP A 175 -4.70 14.56 27.41
N ASP A 176 -5.51 13.54 27.20
CA ASP A 176 -5.73 12.89 25.89
C ASP A 176 -4.45 12.47 25.13
N GLN A 177 -3.31 12.43 25.84
CA GLN A 177 -2.00 12.14 25.22
C GLN A 177 -1.98 10.80 24.49
N LEU A 178 -2.63 9.77 25.08
CA LEU A 178 -2.78 8.47 24.44
C LEU A 178 -3.44 8.61 23.06
N TYR A 179 -4.52 9.41 22.98
CA TYR A 179 -5.26 9.58 21.73
C TYR A 179 -4.42 10.32 20.69
N VAL A 180 -3.68 11.35 21.09
CA VAL A 180 -2.75 12.08 20.21
C VAL A 180 -1.65 11.18 19.67
N GLN A 181 -1.07 10.31 20.51
CA GLN A 181 -0.06 9.34 20.06
C GLN A 181 -0.63 8.37 19.02
N ILE A 182 -1.86 7.88 19.23
CA ILE A 182 -2.57 7.05 18.25
C ILE A 182 -2.72 7.80 16.91
N LEU A 183 -3.16 9.05 16.95
CA LEU A 183 -3.37 9.85 15.75
C LEU A 183 -2.05 10.15 15.02
N CYS A 184 -0.99 10.49 15.74
CA CYS A 184 0.35 10.68 15.18
C CYS A 184 0.87 9.39 14.53
N THR A 185 0.69 8.24 15.19
CA THR A 185 1.07 6.92 14.65
C THR A 185 0.35 6.62 13.33
N ARG A 186 -0.96 6.88 13.26
CA ARG A 186 -1.77 6.74 12.03
C ARG A 186 -1.28 7.66 10.92
N ALA A 187 -0.99 8.92 11.23
CA ALA A 187 -0.47 9.87 10.27
C ALA A 187 0.90 9.47 9.73
N LEU A 188 1.80 8.96 10.59
CA LEU A 188 3.09 8.39 10.18
C LEU A 188 2.91 7.20 9.24
N GLY A 189 1.97 6.30 9.55
CA GLY A 189 1.62 5.18 8.67
C GLY A 189 1.13 5.67 7.30
N ALA A 190 0.23 6.65 7.27
CA ALA A 190 -0.32 7.22 6.03
C ALA A 190 0.72 7.94 5.17
N LEU A 191 1.84 8.38 5.74
CA LEU A 191 3.00 8.91 5.00
C LEU A 191 3.76 7.82 4.23
N GLY A 192 3.56 6.55 4.57
CA GLY A 192 4.26 5.45 3.94
C GLY A 192 5.78 5.58 4.08
N SER A 193 6.50 5.28 3.02
CA SER A 193 7.99 5.32 3.02
C SER A 193 8.60 6.66 3.41
N LYS A 194 7.85 7.76 3.35
CA LYS A 194 8.33 9.09 3.78
C LYS A 194 8.52 9.19 5.30
N ALA A 195 7.92 8.27 6.07
CA ALA A 195 8.06 8.19 7.53
C ALA A 195 9.07 7.13 8.00
N MET A 196 9.97 6.64 7.13
CA MET A 196 10.96 5.60 7.49
C MET A 196 11.82 5.97 8.72
N ILE A 197 12.09 7.25 8.95
CA ILE A 197 12.85 7.73 10.11
C ILE A 197 12.13 7.43 11.44
N ALA A 198 10.80 7.26 11.42
CA ALA A 198 10.02 6.93 12.60
C ALA A 198 10.01 5.42 12.94
N VAL A 199 10.53 4.57 12.05
CA VAL A 199 10.49 3.11 12.23
C VAL A 199 11.09 2.64 13.57
N PRO A 200 12.27 3.10 14.02
CA PRO A 200 12.80 2.66 15.32
C PRO A 200 11.84 2.91 16.48
N LEU A 201 11.19 4.07 16.52
CA LEU A 201 10.22 4.43 17.54
C LEU A 201 8.94 3.59 17.44
N LEU A 202 8.45 3.35 16.23
CA LEU A 202 7.28 2.48 16.00
C LEU A 202 7.56 1.02 16.38
N VAL A 203 8.81 0.55 16.19
CA VAL A 203 9.26 -0.77 16.66
C VAL A 203 9.24 -0.85 18.18
N GLU A 204 9.70 0.18 18.89
CA GLU A 204 9.61 0.26 20.34
C GLU A 204 8.13 0.23 20.76
N ASN A 205 7.29 1.06 20.17
CA ASN A 205 5.86 1.16 20.47
C ASN A 205 5.07 -0.12 20.12
N SER A 206 5.55 -0.96 19.20
CA SER A 206 4.93 -2.25 18.91
C SER A 206 5.04 -3.27 20.06
N ARG A 207 5.83 -2.96 21.09
CA ARG A 207 6.00 -3.75 22.32
C ARG A 207 5.44 -3.06 23.56
N HIS A 208 4.72 -1.95 23.38
CA HIS A 208 4.17 -1.15 24.45
C HIS A 208 3.11 -1.93 25.25
N ASP A 209 2.97 -1.66 26.57
CA ASP A 209 1.97 -2.33 27.43
C ASP A 209 0.53 -2.08 26.94
N ASN A 210 0.25 -0.87 26.44
CA ASN A 210 -1.05 -0.52 25.87
C ASN A 210 -1.27 -1.18 24.51
N VAL A 211 -2.31 -2.02 24.42
CA VAL A 211 -2.65 -2.78 23.21
C VAL A 211 -2.95 -1.89 21.99
N ILE A 212 -3.54 -0.71 22.21
CA ILE A 212 -3.90 0.18 21.10
C ILE A 212 -2.63 0.78 20.47
N ILE A 213 -1.65 1.16 21.29
CA ILE A 213 -0.34 1.63 20.80
C ILE A 213 0.36 0.53 20.02
N ARG A 214 0.36 -0.72 20.52
CA ARG A 214 0.94 -1.84 19.77
C ARG A 214 0.26 -2.02 18.43
N LEU A 215 -1.08 -2.06 18.42
CA LEU A 215 -1.88 -2.25 17.20
C LEU A 215 -1.60 -1.17 16.15
N GLU A 216 -1.67 0.09 16.54
CA GLU A 216 -1.48 1.22 15.63
C GLU A 216 -0.03 1.27 15.11
N SER A 217 0.95 0.92 15.96
CA SER A 217 2.36 0.84 15.55
C SER A 217 2.60 -0.26 14.52
N VAL A 218 2.00 -1.43 14.71
CA VAL A 218 2.05 -2.54 13.74
C VAL A 218 1.39 -2.15 12.42
N ILE A 219 0.24 -1.45 12.47
CA ILE A 219 -0.44 -0.94 11.27
C ILE A 219 0.44 0.08 10.54
N ALA A 220 1.04 1.02 11.27
CA ALA A 220 1.93 2.04 10.70
C ALA A 220 3.18 1.41 10.06
N LEU A 221 3.84 0.48 10.75
CA LEU A 221 5.00 -0.25 10.22
C LEU A 221 4.66 -0.99 8.92
N ARG A 222 3.49 -1.65 8.86
CA ARG A 222 2.98 -2.29 7.65
C ARG A 222 2.83 -1.31 6.50
N GLN A 223 2.25 -0.15 6.75
CA GLN A 223 2.02 0.88 5.73
C GLN A 223 3.35 1.48 5.24
N ILE A 224 4.28 1.75 6.15
CA ILE A 224 5.60 2.31 5.82
C ILE A 224 6.43 1.33 4.98
N GLY A 225 6.40 0.04 5.30
CA GLY A 225 7.18 -0.98 4.60
C GLY A 225 6.49 -1.56 3.36
N GLY A 226 5.15 -1.64 3.39
CA GLY A 226 4.33 -2.27 2.33
C GLY A 226 4.01 -1.35 1.16
N ASP A 227 4.11 -0.03 1.34
CA ASP A 227 3.83 0.92 0.27
C ASP A 227 4.70 0.62 -0.96
N ASP A 228 4.08 0.65 -2.14
CA ASP A 228 4.78 0.60 -3.44
C ASP A 228 5.58 1.90 -3.66
N ALA A 229 6.44 2.22 -2.71
CA ALA A 229 7.46 3.22 -2.89
C ALA A 229 8.32 2.76 -4.07
N MET A 230 7.90 3.22 -5.26
CA MET A 230 8.55 2.98 -6.53
C MET A 230 10.07 3.07 -6.36
N PRO A 231 10.84 2.20 -7.03
CA PRO A 231 12.29 2.31 -7.05
C PRO A 231 12.76 3.57 -7.80
N GLY A 232 12.28 4.72 -7.47
CA GLY A 232 12.57 5.99 -8.14
C GLY A 232 12.08 7.21 -7.36
N GLU A 233 11.10 7.03 -6.48
CA GLU A 233 10.58 8.11 -5.65
C GLU A 233 10.89 7.90 -4.16
N ILE A 234 12.15 7.83 -3.84
CA ILE A 234 12.63 8.15 -2.49
C ILE A 234 12.72 9.68 -2.45
N GLY A 235 11.56 10.34 -2.46
CA GLY A 235 11.48 11.79 -2.65
C GLY A 235 12.16 12.65 -1.58
N TRP A 236 12.66 12.06 -0.51
CA TRP A 236 13.51 12.74 0.48
C TRP A 236 14.91 12.12 0.59
N LEU A 237 15.10 10.88 0.11
CA LEU A 237 16.43 10.29 -0.08
C LEU A 237 16.93 10.43 -1.53
N ALA A 238 16.05 10.79 -2.49
CA ALA A 238 16.35 10.85 -3.91
C ALA A 238 16.53 12.27 -4.47
N GLU A 239 16.29 13.33 -3.68
CA GLU A 239 16.69 14.66 -4.06
C GLU A 239 17.97 15.03 -3.27
N PRO A 240 19.17 14.81 -3.87
CA PRO A 240 20.44 15.18 -3.24
C PRO A 240 20.55 16.66 -2.92
N ASP A 241 19.68 17.50 -3.50
CA ASP A 241 19.70 18.94 -3.38
C ASP A 241 18.92 19.46 -2.15
N GLU A 242 18.05 18.63 -1.53
CA GLU A 242 17.34 18.98 -0.29
C GLU A 242 18.00 18.43 0.99
N MET A 243 18.92 17.47 0.89
CA MET A 243 19.77 17.10 2.02
C MET A 243 20.94 18.05 2.12
N ILE A 244 21.15 18.63 3.32
CA ILE A 244 22.34 19.44 3.66
C ILE A 244 23.57 18.52 3.72
N TRP A 245 24.06 18.13 2.54
CA TRP A 245 25.33 17.45 2.42
C TRP A 245 26.46 18.50 2.41
N PRO A 246 27.59 18.22 3.04
CA PRO A 246 28.80 19.05 2.80
C PRO A 246 29.08 19.06 1.30
N LYS A 247 29.22 20.24 0.72
CA LYS A 247 29.58 20.44 -0.69
C LYS A 247 30.81 19.57 -1.02
N GLY A 248 30.64 18.57 -1.89
CA GLY A 248 31.76 17.74 -2.37
C GLY A 248 31.60 16.22 -2.14
N SER A 249 30.55 15.74 -1.49
CA SER A 249 30.36 14.31 -1.14
C SER A 249 29.47 13.51 -2.10
N ARG A 250 29.30 13.95 -3.35
CA ARG A 250 28.60 13.16 -4.40
C ARG A 250 29.49 12.04 -4.89
N ASN A 251 29.48 10.88 -4.22
CA ASN A 251 30.13 9.66 -4.68
C ASN A 251 29.15 8.50 -4.73
N GLU A 252 29.36 7.57 -5.69
CA GLU A 252 28.60 6.31 -5.85
C GLU A 252 28.54 5.48 -4.54
N GLY A 253 29.52 5.62 -3.63
CA GLY A 253 29.51 5.00 -2.31
C GLY A 253 28.36 5.45 -1.41
N ASN A 254 27.82 6.66 -1.57
CA ASN A 254 26.68 7.14 -0.78
C ASN A 254 25.37 6.47 -1.23
N PHE A 255 25.21 6.16 -2.51
CA PHE A 255 24.03 5.45 -3.03
C PHE A 255 23.96 4.04 -2.47
N LEU A 256 25.10 3.33 -2.38
CA LEU A 256 25.16 1.98 -1.77
C LEU A 256 24.80 2.04 -0.27
N MET A 257 25.30 3.01 0.49
CA MET A 257 24.93 3.20 1.90
C MET A 257 23.44 3.43 2.10
N PHE A 258 22.76 4.15 1.18
CA PHE A 258 21.31 4.38 1.25
C PHE A 258 20.50 3.13 0.92
N ALA A 259 20.92 2.36 -0.07
CA ALA A 259 20.29 1.09 -0.41
C ALA A 259 20.38 0.11 0.77
N GLU A 260 21.54 0.01 1.43
CA GLU A 260 21.76 -0.80 2.62
C GLU A 260 20.91 -0.30 3.81
N ALA A 261 20.82 1.01 4.04
CA ALA A 261 19.99 1.58 5.10
C ALA A 261 18.51 1.29 4.88
N LYS A 262 18.00 1.42 3.64
CA LYS A 262 16.63 1.05 3.29
C LYS A 262 16.35 -0.43 3.51
N GLN A 263 17.28 -1.28 3.10
CA GLN A 263 17.18 -2.72 3.29
C GLN A 263 17.15 -3.08 4.77
N MET A 264 17.98 -2.41 5.60
CA MET A 264 17.97 -2.58 7.05
C MET A 264 16.64 -2.15 7.68
N VAL A 265 16.03 -1.06 7.21
CA VAL A 265 14.71 -0.62 7.69
C VAL A 265 13.64 -1.63 7.34
N ILE A 266 13.59 -2.13 6.11
CA ILE A 266 12.65 -3.18 5.70
C ILE A 266 12.85 -4.45 6.53
N TYR A 267 14.10 -4.87 6.72
CA TYR A 267 14.46 -5.99 7.57
C TYR A 267 13.90 -5.82 9.00
N THR A 268 14.08 -4.63 9.58
CA THR A 268 13.59 -4.29 10.92
C THR A 268 12.07 -4.35 11.00
N ILE A 269 11.36 -3.81 9.99
CA ILE A 269 9.90 -3.84 9.93
C ILE A 269 9.40 -5.28 9.83
N VAL A 270 9.93 -6.08 8.91
CA VAL A 270 9.50 -7.47 8.71
C VAL A 270 9.72 -8.30 9.97
N ASN A 271 10.88 -8.15 10.63
CA ASN A 271 11.13 -8.82 11.91
C ASN A 271 10.16 -8.41 13.02
N THR A 272 9.83 -7.13 13.09
CA THR A 272 8.88 -6.65 14.08
C THR A 272 7.48 -7.20 13.82
N LEU A 273 7.05 -7.24 12.57
CA LEU A 273 5.78 -7.85 12.20
C LEU A 273 5.78 -9.36 12.50
N LEU A 274 6.86 -10.08 12.21
CA LEU A 274 7.02 -11.51 12.56
C LEU A 274 6.90 -11.72 14.07
N PHE A 275 7.54 -10.87 14.88
CA PHE A 275 7.39 -10.92 16.34
C PHE A 275 5.94 -10.67 16.76
N SER A 276 5.26 -9.69 16.16
CA SER A 276 3.89 -9.29 16.48
C SER A 276 2.82 -10.32 16.07
N ILE A 277 3.16 -11.35 15.27
CA ILE A 277 2.25 -12.49 14.98
C ILE A 277 1.84 -13.21 16.27
N SER A 278 2.73 -13.26 17.26
CA SER A 278 2.50 -13.92 18.55
C SER A 278 1.95 -12.98 19.61
N ASP A 279 1.48 -11.79 19.27
CA ASP A 279 0.88 -10.86 20.23
C ASP A 279 -0.38 -11.49 20.84
N PRO A 280 -0.57 -11.34 22.17
CA PRO A 280 -1.76 -11.88 22.86
C PRO A 280 -3.08 -11.27 22.36
N ASP A 281 -3.06 -10.06 21.79
CA ASP A 281 -4.25 -9.46 21.20
C ASP A 281 -4.43 -9.92 19.74
N PRO A 282 -5.57 -10.55 19.41
CA PRO A 282 -5.82 -11.05 18.05
C PRO A 282 -5.81 -9.98 16.95
N LYS A 283 -6.13 -8.72 17.28
CA LYS A 283 -6.12 -7.61 16.31
C LYS A 283 -4.70 -7.23 15.93
N VAL A 284 -3.77 -7.23 16.89
CA VAL A 284 -2.34 -6.97 16.65
C VAL A 284 -1.77 -8.08 15.79
N SER A 285 -1.98 -9.34 16.20
CA SER A 285 -1.55 -10.54 15.46
C SER A 285 -2.09 -10.55 14.02
N TYR A 286 -3.39 -10.33 13.82
CA TYR A 286 -4.00 -10.26 12.49
C TYR A 286 -3.42 -9.13 11.63
N SER A 287 -3.19 -7.95 12.21
CA SER A 287 -2.60 -6.80 11.49
C SER A 287 -1.18 -7.09 11.04
N ALA A 288 -0.39 -7.78 11.86
CA ALA A 288 0.96 -8.20 11.52
C ALA A 288 0.97 -9.20 10.36
N ILE A 289 0.12 -10.24 10.41
CA ILE A 289 -0.05 -11.23 9.35
C ILE A 289 -0.42 -10.55 8.03
N LYS A 290 -1.45 -9.70 8.06
CA LYS A 290 -1.89 -8.96 6.87
C LYS A 290 -0.80 -8.04 6.32
N GLY A 291 0.04 -7.49 7.19
CA GLY A 291 1.17 -6.67 6.80
C GLY A 291 2.19 -7.47 6.01
N LEU A 292 2.63 -8.58 6.57
CA LEU A 292 3.68 -9.43 5.97
C LEU A 292 3.29 -9.94 4.58
N ALA A 293 2.03 -10.30 4.37
CA ALA A 293 1.54 -10.78 3.07
C ALA A 293 1.77 -9.79 1.91
N ASN A 294 1.87 -8.49 2.19
CA ASN A 294 2.00 -7.45 1.17
C ASN A 294 3.46 -7.09 0.82
N PHE A 295 4.45 -7.71 1.47
CA PHE A 295 5.85 -7.32 1.26
C PHE A 295 6.44 -7.83 -0.06
N GLY A 296 5.98 -8.98 -0.61
CA GLY A 296 6.52 -9.53 -1.86
C GLY A 296 8.06 -9.58 -1.85
N ASN A 297 8.69 -9.18 -2.95
CA ASN A 297 10.16 -9.18 -3.08
C ASN A 297 10.89 -8.32 -2.04
N LYS A 298 10.22 -7.38 -1.38
CA LYS A 298 10.82 -6.59 -0.28
C LYS A 298 11.17 -7.46 0.93
N ALA A 299 10.56 -8.66 1.08
CA ALA A 299 10.88 -9.61 2.13
C ALA A 299 12.14 -10.46 1.82
N LEU A 300 12.72 -10.37 0.63
CA LEU A 300 13.93 -11.12 0.25
C LEU A 300 15.09 -11.01 1.27
N PRO A 301 15.38 -9.83 1.86
CA PRO A 301 16.45 -9.70 2.85
C PRO A 301 16.26 -10.54 4.13
N VAL A 302 15.03 -10.96 4.41
CA VAL A 302 14.70 -11.78 5.59
C VAL A 302 14.35 -13.23 5.22
N LYS A 303 14.63 -13.65 3.98
CA LYS A 303 14.30 -14.99 3.47
C LYS A 303 14.74 -16.10 4.43
N ASP A 304 16.01 -16.08 4.87
CA ASP A 304 16.55 -17.13 5.75
C ASP A 304 15.83 -17.19 7.11
N GLN A 305 15.40 -16.04 7.64
CA GLN A 305 14.59 -15.99 8.86
C GLN A 305 13.19 -16.52 8.64
N LEU A 306 12.57 -16.19 7.51
CA LEU A 306 11.27 -16.75 7.14
C LEU A 306 11.35 -18.26 7.00
N VAL A 307 12.40 -18.81 6.38
CA VAL A 307 12.66 -20.26 6.32
C VAL A 307 12.79 -20.85 7.73
N ASN A 308 13.51 -20.18 8.63
CA ASN A 308 13.60 -20.65 10.02
C ASN A 308 12.24 -20.62 10.74
N TYR A 309 11.41 -19.60 10.53
CA TYR A 309 10.05 -19.54 11.08
C TYR A 309 9.12 -20.59 10.46
N MET A 310 9.26 -20.88 9.16
CA MET A 310 8.52 -21.94 8.49
C MET A 310 8.85 -23.31 9.09
N ASN A 311 10.11 -23.58 9.43
CA ASN A 311 10.54 -24.87 9.93
C ASN A 311 10.36 -25.06 11.45
N ARG A 312 10.37 -23.98 12.24
CA ARG A 312 10.43 -24.04 13.71
C ARG A 312 9.41 -23.18 14.44
N GLY A 313 8.61 -22.38 13.75
CA GLY A 313 7.65 -21.47 14.34
C GLY A 313 6.39 -22.18 14.87
N THR A 314 5.50 -21.42 15.51
CA THR A 314 4.15 -21.88 15.79
C THR A 314 3.40 -22.15 14.47
N PRO A 315 2.30 -22.92 14.45
CA PRO A 315 1.55 -23.19 13.22
C PRO A 315 1.19 -21.91 12.44
N ILE A 316 0.78 -20.86 13.13
CA ILE A 316 0.47 -19.55 12.52
C ILE A 316 1.72 -18.94 11.88
N MET A 317 2.85 -18.96 12.59
CA MET A 317 4.13 -18.43 12.07
C MET A 317 4.62 -19.23 10.86
N ARG A 318 4.52 -20.57 10.90
CA ARG A 318 4.90 -21.43 9.76
C ARG A 318 4.07 -21.09 8.53
N ARG A 319 2.73 -21.02 8.67
CA ARG A 319 1.83 -20.64 7.60
C ARG A 319 2.16 -19.27 7.01
N VAL A 320 2.30 -18.25 7.86
CA VAL A 320 2.59 -16.88 7.41
C VAL A 320 3.95 -16.80 6.71
N ALA A 321 4.95 -17.51 7.21
CA ALA A 321 6.25 -17.58 6.57
C ALA A 321 6.17 -18.17 5.15
N ILE A 322 5.36 -19.24 4.97
CA ILE A 322 5.08 -19.82 3.65
C ILE A 322 4.39 -18.78 2.75
N ASP A 323 3.33 -18.12 3.25
CA ASP A 323 2.57 -17.12 2.49
C ASP A 323 3.49 -15.96 2.03
N VAL A 324 4.40 -15.48 2.89
CA VAL A 324 5.35 -14.42 2.54
C VAL A 324 6.40 -14.91 1.55
N LEU A 325 7.02 -16.06 1.79
CA LEU A 325 8.05 -16.65 0.92
C LEU A 325 7.51 -16.97 -0.47
N SER A 326 6.27 -17.41 -0.58
CA SER A 326 5.63 -17.72 -1.86
C SER A 326 5.42 -16.48 -2.74
N ASN A 327 5.27 -15.29 -2.13
CA ASN A 327 5.11 -14.00 -2.80
C ASN A 327 6.45 -13.30 -3.12
N ILE A 328 7.58 -13.82 -2.61
CA ILE A 328 8.91 -13.44 -3.11
C ILE A 328 9.08 -14.08 -4.49
N GLY A 329 9.54 -13.31 -5.47
CA GLY A 329 9.71 -13.76 -6.86
C GLY A 329 10.65 -14.95 -7.03
N ASP A 330 11.24 -15.03 -8.20
CA ASP A 330 12.13 -16.12 -8.60
C ASP A 330 13.39 -16.23 -7.73
N GLU A 331 13.77 -15.15 -7.05
CA GLU A 331 14.92 -15.09 -6.14
C GLU A 331 14.77 -15.98 -4.90
N ALA A 332 13.57 -16.50 -4.64
CA ALA A 332 13.28 -17.45 -3.56
C ALA A 332 12.85 -18.83 -4.07
N ASP A 333 13.24 -19.22 -5.29
CA ASP A 333 12.92 -20.56 -5.80
C ASP A 333 13.72 -21.68 -5.10
N ASP A 334 14.82 -21.34 -4.45
CA ASP A 334 15.62 -22.25 -3.62
C ASP A 334 14.87 -22.74 -2.37
N VAL A 335 13.75 -22.12 -2.00
CA VAL A 335 12.88 -22.58 -0.88
C VAL A 335 11.82 -23.63 -1.31
N ILE A 336 11.76 -23.99 -2.60
CA ILE A 336 10.80 -25.01 -3.08
C ILE A 336 10.88 -26.31 -2.30
N PRO A 337 12.08 -26.88 -2.00
CA PRO A 337 12.19 -28.09 -1.18
C PRO A 337 11.59 -27.94 0.22
N ASP A 338 11.72 -26.74 0.83
CA ASP A 338 11.13 -26.46 2.13
C ASP A 338 9.60 -26.43 2.05
N PHE A 339 9.01 -25.86 0.99
CA PHE A 339 7.58 -25.92 0.77
C PHE A 339 7.08 -27.35 0.57
N VAL A 340 7.83 -28.20 -0.13
CA VAL A 340 7.47 -29.62 -0.28
C VAL A 340 7.52 -30.32 1.07
N THR A 341 8.52 -30.07 1.90
CA THR A 341 8.58 -30.59 3.27
C THR A 341 7.37 -30.15 4.10
N ALA A 342 6.91 -28.92 3.96
CA ALA A 342 5.74 -28.38 4.67
C ALA A 342 4.41 -29.05 4.27
N LEU A 343 4.35 -29.81 3.18
CA LEU A 343 3.17 -30.64 2.82
C LEU A 343 2.88 -31.73 3.86
N SER A 344 3.86 -32.13 4.68
CA SER A 344 3.70 -33.11 5.78
C SER A 344 3.53 -32.45 7.16
N ASP A 345 3.29 -31.13 7.23
CA ASP A 345 3.12 -30.44 8.50
C ASP A 345 1.92 -31.02 9.29
N PHE A 346 2.02 -31.00 10.62
CA PHE A 346 0.95 -31.47 11.50
C PHE A 346 -0.31 -30.59 11.46
N ASP A 347 -0.18 -29.30 11.05
CA ASP A 347 -1.29 -28.37 10.93
C ASP A 347 -1.78 -28.30 9.48
N VAL A 348 -3.06 -28.56 9.27
CA VAL A 348 -3.66 -28.63 7.94
C VAL A 348 -3.65 -27.26 7.22
N ASN A 349 -3.63 -26.13 7.96
CA ASN A 349 -3.55 -24.82 7.34
C ASN A 349 -2.12 -24.53 6.82
N VAL A 350 -1.11 -25.12 7.47
CA VAL A 350 0.28 -25.07 6.97
C VAL A 350 0.44 -25.91 5.72
N GLN A 351 -0.12 -27.15 5.72
CA GLN A 351 -0.16 -28.01 4.52
C GLN A 351 -0.82 -27.28 3.35
N TRP A 352 -1.98 -26.66 3.59
CA TRP A 352 -2.72 -25.92 2.56
C TRP A 352 -1.91 -24.71 2.02
N ALA A 353 -1.26 -23.95 2.91
CA ALA A 353 -0.37 -22.86 2.50
C ALA A 353 0.76 -23.36 1.61
N ALA A 354 1.38 -24.50 1.95
CA ALA A 354 2.41 -25.11 1.16
C ALA A 354 1.93 -25.53 -0.24
N ILE A 355 0.72 -26.12 -0.34
CA ILE A 355 0.09 -26.44 -1.63
C ILE A 355 -0.07 -25.16 -2.47
N GLN A 356 -0.61 -24.09 -1.89
CA GLN A 356 -0.80 -22.82 -2.60
C GLN A 356 0.52 -22.16 -3.00
N ALA A 357 1.55 -22.25 -2.14
CA ALA A 357 2.90 -21.75 -2.46
C ALA A 357 3.50 -22.48 -3.68
N LEU A 358 3.42 -23.82 -3.68
CA LEU A 358 3.91 -24.65 -4.78
C LEU A 358 3.10 -24.43 -6.07
N ARG A 359 1.79 -24.22 -5.96
CA ARG A 359 0.94 -23.81 -7.09
C ARG A 359 1.41 -22.49 -7.72
N LEU A 360 1.77 -21.50 -6.90
CA LEU A 360 2.32 -20.22 -7.39
C LEU A 360 3.69 -20.39 -8.07
N LYS A 361 4.52 -21.35 -7.64
CA LYS A 361 5.79 -21.69 -8.28
C LYS A 361 5.61 -22.48 -9.58
N GLY A 362 4.43 -23.06 -9.79
CA GLY A 362 4.02 -23.71 -11.03
C GLY A 362 5.00 -24.81 -11.47
N LYS A 363 5.38 -24.78 -12.76
CA LYS A 363 6.29 -25.78 -13.34
C LYS A 363 7.63 -25.94 -12.62
N LYS A 364 8.09 -24.93 -11.87
CA LYS A 364 9.36 -24.97 -11.14
C LYS A 364 9.32 -25.93 -9.95
N ALA A 365 8.13 -26.13 -9.35
CA ALA A 365 7.92 -27.05 -8.24
C ALA A 365 7.87 -28.52 -8.69
N VAL A 366 7.52 -28.78 -9.96
CA VAL A 366 7.23 -30.15 -10.46
C VAL A 366 8.40 -31.12 -10.28
N PRO A 367 9.67 -30.79 -10.58
CA PRO A 367 10.78 -31.73 -10.40
C PRO A 367 10.96 -32.21 -8.95
N GLU A 368 10.85 -31.28 -7.99
CA GLU A 368 11.00 -31.62 -6.57
C GLU A 368 9.82 -32.47 -6.05
N LEU A 369 8.60 -32.16 -6.48
CA LEU A 369 7.43 -32.98 -6.16
C LEU A 369 7.54 -34.39 -6.72
N ILE A 370 8.03 -34.57 -7.95
CA ILE A 370 8.28 -35.90 -8.54
C ILE A 370 9.33 -36.65 -7.72
N TYR A 371 10.44 -35.99 -7.40
CA TYR A 371 11.53 -36.57 -6.61
C TYR A 371 11.01 -37.11 -5.27
N MET A 372 10.21 -36.31 -4.55
CA MET A 372 9.67 -36.71 -3.25
C MET A 372 8.62 -37.82 -3.36
N LEU A 373 7.84 -37.87 -4.46
CA LEU A 373 6.87 -38.92 -4.68
C LEU A 373 7.51 -40.28 -4.96
N GLU A 374 8.74 -40.31 -5.50
CA GLU A 374 9.50 -41.53 -5.74
C GLU A 374 10.10 -42.14 -4.45
N TYR A 375 10.18 -41.34 -3.35
CA TYR A 375 10.69 -41.80 -2.05
C TYR A 375 9.65 -42.50 -1.17
N ASP A 376 8.39 -42.66 -1.65
CA ASP A 376 7.31 -43.45 -1.04
C ASP A 376 7.02 -43.08 0.43
N ASP A 377 6.94 -41.78 0.72
CA ASP A 377 6.46 -41.28 2.02
C ASP A 377 4.95 -41.08 1.97
N ASP A 378 4.20 -42.01 2.56
CA ASP A 378 2.74 -41.99 2.60
C ASP A 378 2.14 -40.68 3.15
N SER A 379 2.86 -40.00 4.07
CA SER A 379 2.40 -38.74 4.66
C SER A 379 2.39 -37.59 3.67
N LEU A 380 3.25 -37.61 2.66
CA LEU A 380 3.41 -36.59 1.62
C LEU A 380 2.59 -36.90 0.36
N THR A 381 2.45 -38.17 0.01
CA THR A 381 1.90 -38.63 -1.27
C THR A 381 0.58 -37.98 -1.62
N ALA A 382 -0.40 -38.00 -0.70
CA ALA A 382 -1.72 -37.41 -0.96
C ALA A 382 -1.63 -35.91 -1.25
N ASN A 383 -0.82 -35.15 -0.50
CA ASN A 383 -0.68 -33.71 -0.68
C ASN A 383 0.15 -33.35 -1.92
N ILE A 384 1.12 -34.17 -2.32
CA ILE A 384 1.83 -34.01 -3.60
C ILE A 384 0.87 -34.19 -4.77
N LEU A 385 0.03 -35.27 -4.76
CA LEU A 385 -0.95 -35.50 -5.81
C LEU A 385 -1.97 -34.35 -5.93
N LYS A 386 -2.46 -33.84 -4.79
CA LYS A 386 -3.30 -32.62 -4.76
C LYS A 386 -2.56 -31.40 -5.32
N THR A 387 -1.26 -31.26 -5.00
CA THR A 387 -0.46 -30.13 -5.49
C THR A 387 -0.31 -30.18 -7.02
N PHE A 388 -0.14 -31.34 -7.63
CA PHE A 388 -0.15 -31.46 -9.09
C PHE A 388 -1.49 -31.04 -9.69
N SER A 389 -2.61 -31.41 -9.05
CA SER A 389 -3.95 -30.96 -9.45
C SER A 389 -4.08 -29.44 -9.39
N GLU A 390 -3.63 -28.83 -8.30
CA GLU A 390 -3.66 -27.36 -8.11
C GLU A 390 -2.72 -26.60 -9.07
N ILE A 391 -1.57 -27.15 -9.42
CA ILE A 391 -0.67 -26.59 -10.44
C ILE A 391 -1.30 -26.68 -11.84
N GLY A 392 -2.10 -27.71 -12.08
CA GLY A 392 -2.83 -27.89 -13.33
C GLY A 392 -1.89 -28.06 -14.54
N ASN A 393 -2.19 -27.36 -15.60
CA ASN A 393 -1.52 -27.51 -16.91
C ASN A 393 0.00 -27.30 -16.88
N GLU A 394 0.55 -26.56 -15.91
CA GLU A 394 2.01 -26.42 -15.76
C GLU A 394 2.70 -27.69 -15.21
N ALA A 395 1.91 -28.63 -14.66
CA ALA A 395 2.42 -29.89 -14.11
C ALA A 395 2.55 -31.02 -15.15
N LYS A 396 2.61 -30.71 -16.46
CA LYS A 396 2.75 -31.75 -17.53
C LYS A 396 3.95 -32.69 -17.33
N GLY A 397 5.02 -32.21 -16.69
CA GLY A 397 6.18 -33.05 -16.33
C GLY A 397 5.84 -34.23 -15.44
N ALA A 398 4.75 -34.14 -14.64
CA ALA A 398 4.32 -35.18 -13.71
C ALA A 398 3.47 -36.30 -14.36
N ILE A 399 3.05 -36.18 -15.63
CA ILE A 399 2.14 -37.15 -16.27
C ILE A 399 2.68 -38.57 -16.15
N LYS A 400 3.97 -38.80 -16.35
CA LYS A 400 4.56 -40.16 -16.28
C LYS A 400 4.40 -40.79 -14.91
N ILE A 401 4.70 -40.06 -13.85
CA ILE A 401 4.59 -40.58 -12.47
C ILE A 401 3.13 -40.73 -12.08
N LEU A 402 2.25 -39.81 -12.50
CA LEU A 402 0.80 -39.92 -12.26
C LEU A 402 0.20 -41.17 -12.91
N LEU A 403 0.64 -41.55 -14.11
CA LEU A 403 0.24 -42.81 -14.75
C LEU A 403 0.70 -44.04 -13.95
N VAL A 404 1.85 -43.98 -13.29
CA VAL A 404 2.31 -45.03 -12.35
C VAL A 404 1.39 -45.05 -11.13
N MET A 405 1.08 -43.88 -10.57
CA MET A 405 0.21 -43.76 -9.39
C MET A 405 -1.24 -44.23 -9.62
N LEU A 406 -1.70 -44.31 -10.86
CA LEU A 406 -3.00 -44.98 -11.18
C LEU A 406 -2.99 -46.48 -10.86
N GLN A 407 -1.82 -47.12 -10.68
CA GLN A 407 -1.67 -48.54 -10.35
C GLN A 407 -1.35 -48.76 -8.86
N HIS A 408 -1.35 -47.69 -8.04
CA HIS A 408 -0.99 -47.78 -6.63
C HIS A 408 -2.01 -48.60 -5.81
N ASP A 409 -1.56 -49.31 -4.78
CA ASP A 409 -2.43 -50.15 -3.94
C ASP A 409 -3.50 -49.33 -3.22
N ASN A 410 -3.17 -48.14 -2.76
CA ASN A 410 -4.07 -47.20 -2.09
C ASN A 410 -5.01 -46.54 -3.10
N SER A 411 -6.33 -46.83 -2.99
CA SER A 411 -7.36 -46.29 -3.89
C SER A 411 -7.48 -44.78 -3.82
N SER A 412 -7.19 -44.14 -2.66
CA SER A 412 -7.21 -42.67 -2.53
C SER A 412 -6.14 -42.03 -3.41
N TYR A 413 -4.96 -42.66 -3.53
CA TYR A 413 -3.88 -42.14 -4.39
C TYR A 413 -4.20 -42.34 -5.86
N ARG A 414 -4.85 -43.48 -6.23
CA ARG A 414 -5.33 -43.68 -7.61
C ARG A 414 -6.36 -42.63 -8.00
N ALA A 415 -7.29 -42.29 -7.08
CA ALA A 415 -8.31 -41.28 -7.33
C ALA A 415 -7.71 -39.89 -7.51
N LEU A 416 -6.77 -39.49 -6.63
CA LEU A 416 -6.05 -38.18 -6.72
C LEU A 416 -5.19 -38.11 -7.98
N ALA A 417 -4.51 -39.20 -8.37
CA ALA A 417 -3.73 -39.24 -9.59
C ALA A 417 -4.64 -39.11 -10.84
N ALA A 418 -5.81 -39.74 -10.86
CA ALA A 418 -6.76 -39.56 -11.92
C ALA A 418 -7.25 -38.12 -12.02
N GLU A 419 -7.59 -37.48 -10.90
CA GLU A 419 -8.00 -36.06 -10.82
C GLU A 419 -6.91 -35.14 -11.33
N ALA A 420 -5.65 -35.32 -10.87
CA ALA A 420 -4.52 -34.50 -11.31
C ALA A 420 -4.30 -34.60 -12.83
N LEU A 421 -4.46 -35.80 -13.44
CA LEU A 421 -4.37 -35.96 -14.90
C LEU A 421 -5.45 -35.17 -15.64
N GLY A 422 -6.65 -35.06 -15.07
CA GLY A 422 -7.73 -34.24 -15.61
C GLY A 422 -7.42 -32.74 -15.56
N GLU A 423 -6.96 -32.25 -14.40
CA GLU A 423 -6.60 -30.84 -14.19
C GLU A 423 -5.39 -30.39 -15.00
N ILE A 424 -4.41 -31.28 -15.22
CA ILE A 424 -3.28 -31.00 -16.12
C ILE A 424 -3.75 -30.77 -17.56
N GLY A 425 -4.85 -31.39 -17.96
CA GLY A 425 -5.54 -31.08 -19.21
C GLY A 425 -4.74 -31.42 -20.48
N GLU A 426 -3.93 -32.50 -20.46
CA GLU A 426 -3.21 -32.99 -21.63
C GLU A 426 -3.86 -34.25 -22.21
N PRO A 427 -4.72 -34.14 -23.27
CA PRO A 427 -5.52 -35.23 -23.81
C PRO A 427 -4.71 -36.17 -24.71
N SER A 428 -3.65 -36.78 -24.19
CA SER A 428 -2.90 -37.78 -24.93
C SER A 428 -3.64 -39.14 -24.94
N LEU A 429 -3.45 -39.94 -26.00
CA LEU A 429 -4.02 -41.29 -26.10
C LEU A 429 -3.66 -42.16 -24.87
N LEU A 430 -2.44 -42.00 -24.37
CA LEU A 430 -1.98 -42.77 -23.20
C LEU A 430 -2.77 -42.41 -21.94
N VAL A 431 -2.97 -41.10 -21.68
CA VAL A 431 -3.75 -40.61 -20.52
C VAL A 431 -5.21 -41.06 -20.65
N ILE A 432 -5.83 -40.85 -21.81
CA ILE A 432 -7.24 -41.24 -22.06
C ILE A 432 -7.44 -42.76 -21.87
N ASN A 433 -6.55 -43.58 -22.41
CA ASN A 433 -6.65 -45.04 -22.28
C ASN A 433 -6.46 -45.48 -20.82
N SER A 434 -5.50 -44.90 -20.09
CA SER A 434 -5.27 -45.20 -18.69
C SER A 434 -6.50 -44.85 -17.81
N LEU A 435 -7.06 -43.65 -18.02
CA LEU A 435 -8.29 -43.24 -17.30
C LEU A 435 -9.53 -44.11 -17.66
N ASN A 436 -9.63 -44.60 -18.90
CA ASN A 436 -10.69 -45.54 -19.27
C ASN A 436 -10.55 -46.90 -18.55
N ILE A 437 -9.35 -47.34 -18.22
CA ILE A 437 -9.11 -48.52 -17.38
C ILE A 437 -9.63 -48.24 -15.96
N MET A 438 -9.35 -47.04 -15.40
CA MET A 438 -9.78 -46.66 -14.05
C MET A 438 -11.30 -46.58 -13.87
N LYS A 439 -12.10 -46.46 -14.92
CA LYS A 439 -13.56 -46.58 -14.87
C LYS A 439 -14.03 -47.96 -14.42
N LYS A 440 -13.16 -48.97 -14.39
CA LYS A 440 -13.44 -50.33 -13.92
C LYS A 440 -12.78 -50.61 -12.57
N ASP A 441 -12.29 -49.60 -11.88
CA ASP A 441 -11.68 -49.75 -10.55
C ASP A 441 -12.71 -50.24 -9.53
N ASN A 442 -12.25 -50.98 -8.54
CA ASN A 442 -13.10 -51.48 -7.46
C ASN A 442 -13.57 -50.38 -6.50
N ASP A 443 -12.89 -49.22 -6.49
CA ASP A 443 -13.24 -48.07 -5.64
C ASP A 443 -14.03 -47.02 -6.44
N ASN A 444 -15.22 -46.71 -5.95
CA ASN A 444 -16.12 -45.75 -6.60
C ASN A 444 -15.57 -44.31 -6.69
N ASN A 445 -14.64 -43.94 -5.81
CA ASN A 445 -14.02 -42.62 -5.90
C ASN A 445 -13.04 -42.55 -7.07
N VAL A 446 -12.27 -43.63 -7.30
CA VAL A 446 -11.40 -43.76 -8.48
C VAL A 446 -12.20 -43.69 -9.77
N VAL A 447 -13.33 -44.42 -9.84
CA VAL A 447 -14.24 -44.39 -11.00
C VAL A 447 -14.72 -42.96 -11.26
N ARG A 448 -15.22 -42.27 -10.22
CA ARG A 448 -15.75 -40.90 -10.36
C ARG A 448 -14.66 -39.92 -10.81
N SER A 449 -13.45 -39.96 -10.19
CA SER A 449 -12.34 -39.12 -10.59
C SER A 449 -11.94 -39.37 -12.05
N ALA A 450 -11.89 -40.64 -12.48
CA ALA A 450 -11.56 -40.97 -13.86
C ALA A 450 -12.63 -40.50 -14.87
N GLU A 451 -13.92 -40.65 -14.53
CA GLU A 451 -15.01 -40.16 -15.38
C GLU A 451 -15.02 -38.65 -15.51
N TRP A 452 -14.81 -37.94 -14.41
CA TRP A 452 -14.71 -36.50 -14.41
C TRP A 452 -13.52 -36.04 -15.28
N SER A 453 -12.33 -36.61 -15.09
CA SER A 453 -11.11 -36.28 -15.83
C SER A 453 -11.24 -36.52 -17.33
N LEU A 454 -11.89 -37.65 -17.72
CA LEU A 454 -12.16 -37.92 -19.12
C LEU A 454 -13.11 -36.90 -19.74
N LYS A 455 -14.12 -36.45 -18.99
CA LYS A 455 -15.06 -35.43 -19.44
C LYS A 455 -14.33 -34.10 -19.66
N GLU A 456 -13.44 -33.70 -18.73
CA GLU A 456 -12.68 -32.48 -18.83
C GLU A 456 -11.68 -32.54 -19.99
N LEU A 457 -10.95 -33.64 -20.17
CA LEU A 457 -10.03 -33.81 -21.30
C LEU A 457 -10.74 -33.77 -22.66
N ASN A 458 -11.96 -34.35 -22.77
CA ASN A 458 -12.74 -34.27 -23.99
C ASN A 458 -13.18 -32.83 -24.28
N ARG A 459 -13.60 -32.07 -23.27
CA ARG A 459 -13.94 -30.66 -23.41
C ARG A 459 -12.76 -29.85 -23.95
N ILE A 460 -11.56 -30.05 -23.37
CA ILE A 460 -10.33 -29.38 -23.80
C ILE A 460 -9.97 -29.76 -25.25
N PHE A 461 -10.16 -31.01 -25.62
CA PHE A 461 -9.90 -31.49 -26.99
C PHE A 461 -10.83 -30.80 -28.00
N GLU A 462 -12.15 -30.75 -27.73
CA GLU A 462 -13.12 -30.07 -28.60
C GLU A 462 -12.87 -28.57 -28.72
N GLU A 463 -12.43 -27.92 -27.64
CA GLU A 463 -12.05 -26.47 -27.67
C GLU A 463 -10.81 -26.22 -28.53
N LYS A 464 -9.81 -27.10 -28.50
CA LYS A 464 -8.61 -27.01 -29.35
C LYS A 464 -8.96 -27.20 -30.83
N GLU A 465 -9.85 -28.13 -31.16
CA GLU A 465 -10.29 -28.35 -32.55
C GLU A 465 -11.12 -27.19 -33.11
N LYS A 466 -11.88 -26.47 -32.29
CA LYS A 466 -12.65 -25.31 -32.72
C LYS A 466 -11.78 -24.05 -32.96
N ASN A 467 -10.59 -24.01 -32.36
CA ASN A 467 -9.67 -22.87 -32.42
C ASN A 467 -8.49 -23.11 -33.39
N SER A 468 -8.37 -24.29 -33.99
CA SER A 468 -7.41 -24.66 -35.03
C SER A 468 -8.05 -24.61 -36.44
#